data_306590455d744d5d4f8c1bd79b7fdf13
#
_entry.id   306590455d744d5d4f8c1bd79b7fdf13
#
_cell.length_a   1.000
_cell.length_b   1.000
_cell.length_c   1.000
_cell.angle_alpha   90.00
_cell.angle_beta   90.00
_cell.angle_gamma   90.00
#
_symmetry.space_group_name_H-M   'P 1'
#
loop_
_entity.id
_entity.type
_entity.pdbx_description
1 polymer ?
#
loop_
_entity_poly.entity_id
_entity_poly.type
_entity_poly.pdbx_seq_one_letter_code
_entity_poly.pdbx_strand_id
1 'polypeptide(L)'
;MYTLARASCRIKPVDTSAVAQRLPSLYNFHRCRSTLSRIWVPTGGIAETENESGHEKLVRAGFLRQSQAGIFQFLPLGLRVQKKIEKLIDKHMESIGASRLSLSSITTEELWRKSDRLDSVAPELFRLKDRKEVPLMLSPTHEEEITTLVANTLQSYKDLPLRLYQITRKYRDEMRPRQGLLRSREFIMKDLYTFDQSPEAAIKTYEQVQTAYKAIFDEMKVRILVAEASSGDMGGNHSHEYHLADPTGEDTVAHCTGCGYTANDEVAVSRAKRSNAFDTSVPSNYGLWRGITKDRKTLINAWYPQHNGGRLNFHVVKSLVPELDTSVHDPLPLWEVAVDSPETVLVNIIDSGLASSFGNIHSELPLLPEELRDDFIGPQFATSTTASGEGLDLLAVAEGDGCPRCAPGVLKIDRALELGHTFYLGSRYSKPLEALVTLPVRPSQPVPIQMGCFGIGVSRIFGAVAENTADSRGLNWPRAIAPFEVAVIPSSTVNDETLAFFDSLTGSRSFDAVLDDRKRPFGWKMKDADMTGYPVVVILGKAWRERSVCEVQCRRLELKQEVAASELPEVLGELLQQL
;
A
#
# COMPACT_ATOMS: atom_id res chain seq x y z
N MET A 1 30.47 -7.27 -66.19
CA MET A 1 31.84 -7.84 -66.17
C MET A 1 32.70 -7.01 -65.24
N TYR A 2 32.86 -7.42 -64.03
CA TYR A 2 34.02 -7.04 -63.18
C TYR A 2 34.22 -8.17 -62.17
N THR A 3 35.33 -8.85 -62.39
CA THR A 3 35.82 -10.03 -61.66
C THR A 3 36.48 -9.55 -60.35
N LEU A 4 36.00 -10.00 -59.19
CA LEU A 4 36.66 -9.77 -57.89
C LEU A 4 37.54 -10.98 -57.57
N ALA A 5 38.84 -10.76 -57.54
CA ALA A 5 39.87 -11.72 -57.12
C ALA A 5 39.79 -11.93 -55.59
N ARG A 6 39.69 -13.19 -55.14
CA ARG A 6 39.84 -13.61 -53.77
C ARG A 6 41.33 -13.70 -53.41
N ALA A 7 41.79 -12.82 -52.51
CA ALA A 7 43.09 -12.97 -51.84
C ALA A 7 42.93 -13.85 -50.61
N SER A 8 43.54 -15.03 -50.62
CA SER A 8 43.61 -15.96 -49.51
C SER A 8 44.77 -15.53 -48.59
N CYS A 9 44.47 -14.98 -47.43
CA CYS A 9 45.45 -14.69 -46.41
C CYS A 9 45.60 -15.92 -45.47
N ARG A 10 46.68 -16.70 -45.62
CA ARG A 10 47.05 -17.78 -44.73
C ARG A 10 47.69 -17.18 -43.45
N ILE A 11 46.97 -17.21 -42.34
CA ILE A 11 47.51 -16.92 -41.01
C ILE A 11 48.25 -18.19 -40.51
N LYS A 12 49.54 -18.08 -40.23
CA LYS A 12 50.31 -19.12 -39.56
C LYS A 12 49.89 -19.22 -38.09
N PRO A 13 49.79 -20.40 -37.49
CA PRO A 13 49.52 -20.53 -36.08
C PRO A 13 50.69 -19.99 -35.26
N VAL A 14 50.40 -19.10 -34.34
CA VAL A 14 51.35 -18.60 -33.33
C VAL A 14 51.38 -19.63 -32.20
N ASP A 15 52.59 -20.10 -31.87
CA ASP A 15 52.83 -21.03 -30.78
C ASP A 15 52.50 -20.37 -29.43
N THR A 16 51.47 -20.88 -28.75
CA THR A 16 50.95 -20.35 -27.49
C THR A 16 51.61 -20.94 -26.24
N SER A 17 52.74 -21.64 -26.37
CA SER A 17 53.39 -22.33 -25.24
C SER A 17 54.32 -21.47 -24.37
N ALA A 18 54.51 -20.15 -24.66
CA ALA A 18 55.52 -19.33 -23.99
C ALA A 18 54.96 -18.09 -23.21
N VAL A 19 53.65 -17.92 -23.09
CA VAL A 19 53.06 -16.72 -22.41
C VAL A 19 52.27 -17.08 -21.15
N ALA A 20 52.44 -18.27 -20.60
CA ALA A 20 51.80 -18.68 -19.34
C ALA A 20 52.73 -18.41 -18.11
N GLN A 21 53.48 -17.35 -18.08
CA GLN A 21 54.21 -16.94 -16.86
C GLN A 21 54.01 -15.46 -16.56
N ARG A 22 53.32 -15.24 -15.38
CA ARG A 22 53.26 -13.98 -14.62
C ARG A 22 52.37 -12.86 -15.20
N LEU A 23 51.04 -13.07 -15.17
CA LEU A 23 50.18 -11.97 -14.79
C LEU A 23 50.16 -11.94 -13.25
N PRO A 24 50.60 -10.86 -12.60
CA PRO A 24 50.36 -10.70 -11.17
C PRO A 24 48.87 -10.61 -10.97
N SER A 25 48.35 -11.36 -10.00
CA SER A 25 46.95 -11.28 -9.53
C SER A 25 46.71 -9.92 -8.85
N LEU A 26 46.58 -8.85 -9.63
CA LEU A 26 46.35 -7.47 -9.20
C LEU A 26 44.94 -7.02 -9.49
N TYR A 27 43.96 -7.93 -9.42
CA TYR A 27 42.58 -7.53 -9.11
C TYR A 27 42.22 -8.10 -7.73
N ASN A 28 42.87 -7.61 -6.67
CA ASN A 28 42.22 -7.48 -5.40
C ASN A 28 41.06 -6.51 -5.65
N PHE A 29 39.88 -7.04 -5.96
CA PHE A 29 38.64 -6.30 -5.74
C PHE A 29 38.61 -6.01 -4.23
N HIS A 30 39.21 -4.90 -3.81
CA HIS A 30 38.93 -4.31 -2.52
C HIS A 30 37.43 -4.06 -2.53
N ARG A 31 36.65 -4.97 -1.94
CA ARG A 31 35.25 -4.68 -1.58
C ARG A 31 35.30 -3.34 -0.87
N CYS A 32 34.73 -2.29 -1.46
CA CYS A 32 34.69 -0.98 -0.82
C CYS A 32 34.02 -1.16 0.53
N ARG A 33 34.77 -0.95 1.63
CA ARG A 33 34.22 -0.97 2.98
C ARG A 33 33.06 0.02 3.07
N SER A 34 31.94 -0.42 3.60
CA SER A 34 30.82 0.47 3.93
C SER A 34 31.16 1.19 5.22
N THR A 35 31.51 2.47 5.13
CA THR A 35 31.83 3.31 6.30
C THR A 35 30.92 4.54 6.36
N LEU A 36 30.49 4.95 7.56
CA LEU A 36 29.57 6.07 7.73
C LEU A 36 30.18 7.42 7.37
N SER A 37 31.52 7.57 7.43
CA SER A 37 32.20 8.80 6.99
C SER A 37 32.07 9.05 5.48
N ARG A 38 31.80 8.01 4.68
CA ARG A 38 31.63 8.09 3.22
C ARG A 38 30.15 8.23 2.80
N ILE A 39 29.23 8.13 3.74
CA ILE A 39 27.79 8.27 3.49
C ILE A 39 27.37 9.64 4.02
N TRP A 40 26.73 10.44 3.18
CA TRP A 40 26.14 11.68 3.64
C TRP A 40 24.89 11.41 4.47
N VAL A 41 25.00 11.58 5.79
CA VAL A 41 23.92 11.40 6.75
C VAL A 41 23.72 12.70 7.52
N PRO A 42 22.87 13.61 7.04
CA PRO A 42 22.60 14.88 7.71
C PRO A 42 21.61 14.67 8.86
N THR A 43 22.11 14.27 10.03
CA THR A 43 21.29 14.12 11.23
C THR A 43 20.88 15.47 11.81
N GLY A 44 19.64 15.57 12.33
CA GLY A 44 19.12 16.74 13.02
C GLY A 44 19.55 16.85 14.48
N GLY A 45 20.47 15.96 14.93
CA GLY A 45 20.95 15.89 16.31
C GLY A 45 20.45 14.63 17.03
N ILE A 46 21.07 14.39 18.19
CA ILE A 46 20.80 13.22 19.05
C ILE A 46 19.99 13.59 20.30
N ALA A 47 19.46 14.80 20.37
CA ALA A 47 18.58 15.21 21.47
C ALA A 47 17.28 14.40 21.41
N GLU A 48 16.88 13.83 22.53
CA GLU A 48 15.61 13.14 22.67
C GLU A 48 14.47 14.18 22.68
N THR A 49 13.42 13.93 21.93
CA THR A 49 12.18 14.70 21.94
C THR A 49 11.06 13.76 22.34
N GLU A 50 10.30 14.13 23.36
CA GLU A 50 9.16 13.34 23.81
C GLU A 50 8.08 13.28 22.73
N ASN A 51 7.44 12.11 22.57
CA ASN A 51 6.30 11.86 21.65
C ASN A 51 6.57 12.13 20.15
N GLU A 52 7.82 11.96 19.70
CA GLU A 52 8.19 12.12 18.30
C GLU A 52 7.64 10.95 17.46
N SER A 53 6.91 11.28 16.39
CA SER A 53 6.40 10.30 15.41
C SER A 53 7.53 9.58 14.65
N GLY A 54 7.22 8.44 14.04
CA GLY A 54 8.16 7.75 13.16
C GLY A 54 8.62 8.63 11.99
N HIS A 55 7.73 9.45 11.44
CA HIS A 55 8.09 10.42 10.41
C HIS A 55 9.12 11.45 10.89
N GLU A 56 8.93 12.05 12.06
CA GLU A 56 9.88 13.00 12.63
C GLU A 56 11.23 12.35 12.91
N LYS A 57 11.24 11.12 13.41
CA LYS A 57 12.47 10.33 13.57
C LYS A 57 13.18 10.06 12.24
N LEU A 58 12.45 9.76 11.15
CA LEU A 58 13.02 9.62 9.80
C LEU A 58 13.71 10.90 9.32
N VAL A 59 13.08 12.05 9.56
CA VAL A 59 13.67 13.35 9.23
C VAL A 59 14.91 13.61 10.08
N ARG A 60 14.83 13.42 11.39
CA ARG A 60 15.93 13.66 12.35
C ARG A 60 17.12 12.72 12.11
N ALA A 61 16.87 11.45 11.85
CA ALA A 61 17.91 10.45 11.56
C ALA A 61 18.52 10.59 10.15
N GLY A 62 18.06 11.53 9.32
CA GLY A 62 18.62 11.79 8.01
C GLY A 62 18.26 10.78 6.93
N PHE A 63 17.07 10.20 6.99
CA PHE A 63 16.54 9.31 5.95
C PHE A 63 15.84 10.09 4.83
N LEU A 64 15.16 11.17 5.17
CA LEU A 64 14.44 12.00 4.21
C LEU A 64 14.39 13.48 4.61
N ARG A 65 14.00 14.32 3.65
CA ARG A 65 13.65 15.73 3.86
C ARG A 65 12.39 16.06 3.09
N GLN A 66 11.57 16.89 3.67
CA GLN A 66 10.41 17.45 3.00
C GLN A 66 10.87 18.58 2.07
N SER A 67 10.48 18.51 0.80
CA SER A 67 10.67 19.57 -0.18
C SER A 67 9.52 20.56 -0.15
N GLN A 68 8.30 20.02 -0.21
CA GLN A 68 7.04 20.75 -0.11
C GLN A 68 6.00 19.85 0.59
N ALA A 69 4.82 20.38 0.90
CA ALA A 69 3.73 19.58 1.47
C ALA A 69 3.43 18.35 0.61
N GLY A 70 3.58 17.16 1.18
CA GLY A 70 3.38 15.87 0.51
C GLY A 70 4.45 15.47 -0.51
N ILE A 71 5.59 16.19 -0.60
CA ILE A 71 6.70 15.86 -1.51
C ILE A 71 7.99 15.70 -0.71
N PHE A 72 8.63 14.53 -0.83
CA PHE A 72 9.77 14.14 -0.02
C PHE A 72 10.99 13.75 -0.86
N GLN A 73 12.17 14.11 -0.37
CA GLN A 73 13.47 13.72 -0.91
C GLN A 73 14.05 12.61 -0.06
N PHE A 74 14.39 11.48 -0.67
CA PHE A 74 15.04 10.36 -0.01
C PHE A 74 16.56 10.61 0.03
N LEU A 75 17.13 10.57 1.23
CA LEU A 75 18.55 10.69 1.46
C LEU A 75 19.24 9.31 1.41
N PRO A 76 20.58 9.21 1.45
CA PRO A 76 21.26 7.93 1.21
C PRO A 76 20.78 6.75 2.07
N LEU A 77 20.50 6.95 3.37
CA LEU A 77 19.96 5.89 4.23
C LEU A 77 18.51 5.52 3.83
N GLY A 78 17.68 6.54 3.56
CA GLY A 78 16.31 6.31 3.10
C GLY A 78 16.26 5.58 1.77
N LEU A 79 17.13 5.95 0.83
CA LEU A 79 17.23 5.27 -0.45
C LEU A 79 17.68 3.80 -0.31
N ARG A 80 18.51 3.47 0.70
CA ARG A 80 18.88 2.07 0.98
C ARG A 80 17.69 1.26 1.46
N VAL A 81 16.89 1.79 2.38
CA VAL A 81 15.64 1.14 2.86
C VAL A 81 14.69 0.92 1.68
N GLN A 82 14.41 1.97 0.90
CA GLN A 82 13.57 1.89 -0.29
C GLN A 82 14.02 0.77 -1.25
N LYS A 83 15.31 0.74 -1.60
CA LYS A 83 15.87 -0.28 -2.51
C LYS A 83 15.75 -1.70 -1.95
N LYS A 84 15.83 -1.88 -0.61
CA LYS A 84 15.62 -3.19 0.01
C LYS A 84 14.15 -3.63 -0.08
N ILE A 85 13.21 -2.71 0.15
CA ILE A 85 11.78 -2.97 -0.07
C ILE A 85 11.53 -3.34 -1.54
N GLU A 86 12.05 -2.56 -2.49
CA GLU A 86 11.93 -2.86 -3.92
C GLU A 86 12.52 -4.23 -4.28
N LYS A 87 13.72 -4.55 -3.79
CA LYS A 87 14.37 -5.85 -4.04
C LYS A 87 13.58 -7.02 -3.48
N LEU A 88 12.96 -6.84 -2.31
CA LEU A 88 12.09 -7.85 -1.72
C LEU A 88 10.84 -8.07 -2.57
N ILE A 89 10.24 -6.99 -3.05
CA ILE A 89 9.10 -7.04 -3.96
C ILE A 89 9.50 -7.72 -5.28
N ASP A 90 10.63 -7.32 -5.90
CA ASP A 90 11.14 -7.94 -7.13
C ASP A 90 11.28 -9.46 -6.99
N LYS A 91 11.92 -9.92 -5.91
CA LYS A 91 12.08 -11.36 -5.60
C LYS A 91 10.75 -12.13 -5.65
N HIS A 92 9.71 -11.60 -5.04
CA HIS A 92 8.40 -12.26 -4.99
C HIS A 92 7.58 -12.07 -6.27
N MET A 93 7.74 -10.98 -6.99
CA MET A 93 7.11 -10.82 -8.32
C MET A 93 7.74 -11.76 -9.36
N GLU A 94 9.06 -11.88 -9.37
CA GLU A 94 9.78 -12.83 -10.23
C GLU A 94 9.38 -14.28 -9.92
N SER A 95 9.15 -14.64 -8.65
CA SER A 95 8.75 -16.00 -8.25
C SER A 95 7.40 -16.44 -8.81
N ILE A 96 6.52 -15.50 -9.14
CA ILE A 96 5.24 -15.77 -9.83
C ILE A 96 5.32 -15.56 -11.35
N GLY A 97 6.53 -15.41 -11.91
CA GLY A 97 6.75 -15.22 -13.35
C GLY A 97 6.34 -13.83 -13.87
N ALA A 98 6.31 -12.82 -13.01
CA ALA A 98 6.03 -11.46 -13.45
C ALA A 98 7.28 -10.79 -14.03
N SER A 99 7.12 -10.03 -15.12
CA SER A 99 8.19 -9.30 -15.80
C SER A 99 8.16 -7.83 -15.44
N ARG A 100 9.32 -7.28 -15.04
CA ARG A 100 9.46 -5.86 -14.71
C ARG A 100 9.58 -5.01 -15.97
N LEU A 101 8.85 -3.91 -16.03
CA LEU A 101 8.91 -2.89 -17.07
C LEU A 101 8.90 -1.48 -16.46
N SER A 102 8.85 -0.45 -17.28
CA SER A 102 8.67 0.94 -16.85
C SER A 102 7.79 1.67 -17.86
N LEU A 103 6.65 2.16 -17.40
CA LEU A 103 5.72 2.97 -18.18
C LEU A 103 6.04 4.46 -17.99
N SER A 104 5.49 5.31 -18.88
CA SER A 104 5.66 6.75 -18.78
C SER A 104 4.88 7.34 -17.60
N SER A 105 5.48 8.36 -16.96
CA SER A 105 4.81 9.10 -15.88
C SER A 105 3.85 10.19 -16.39
N ILE A 106 3.84 10.42 -17.71
CA ILE A 106 2.94 11.39 -18.37
C ILE A 106 2.02 10.60 -19.28
N THR A 107 0.73 10.88 -19.16
CA THR A 107 -0.34 10.29 -19.98
C THR A 107 -1.24 11.36 -20.57
N THR A 108 -2.14 10.98 -21.48
CA THR A 108 -3.09 11.89 -22.11
C THR A 108 -4.47 11.78 -21.46
N GLU A 109 -5.17 12.91 -21.33
CA GLU A 109 -6.56 12.89 -20.87
C GLU A 109 -7.48 12.10 -21.82
N GLU A 110 -7.15 12.06 -23.12
CA GLU A 110 -7.93 11.30 -24.10
C GLU A 110 -7.98 9.80 -23.78
N LEU A 111 -6.84 9.23 -23.35
CA LEU A 111 -6.77 7.82 -22.97
C LEU A 111 -7.67 7.52 -21.75
N TRP A 112 -7.68 8.41 -20.77
CA TRP A 112 -8.49 8.29 -19.57
C TRP A 112 -9.99 8.52 -19.81
N ARG A 113 -10.37 9.32 -20.83
CA ARG A 113 -11.78 9.41 -21.28
C ARG A 113 -12.28 8.09 -21.86
N LYS A 114 -11.42 7.32 -22.56
CA LYS A 114 -11.83 6.02 -23.11
C LYS A 114 -12.19 5.00 -22.03
N SER A 115 -11.60 5.11 -20.84
CA SER A 115 -11.91 4.26 -19.68
C SER A 115 -13.02 4.81 -18.77
N ASP A 116 -13.61 5.98 -19.10
CA ASP A 116 -14.59 6.71 -18.29
C ASP A 116 -14.11 7.02 -16.84
N ARG A 117 -12.78 7.21 -16.64
CA ARG A 117 -12.22 7.54 -15.33
C ARG A 117 -11.82 9.00 -15.17
N LEU A 118 -11.69 9.74 -16.25
CA LEU A 118 -11.15 11.11 -16.18
C LEU A 118 -11.96 12.01 -15.25
N ASP A 119 -13.28 11.89 -15.26
CA ASP A 119 -14.17 12.77 -14.49
C ASP A 119 -14.40 12.26 -13.08
N SER A 120 -14.39 10.94 -12.85
CA SER A 120 -14.59 10.36 -11.51
C SER A 120 -13.43 10.67 -10.55
N VAL A 121 -12.19 10.72 -11.05
CA VAL A 121 -10.97 11.00 -10.27
C VAL A 121 -10.40 12.41 -10.49
N ALA A 122 -11.14 13.27 -11.18
CA ALA A 122 -10.70 14.61 -11.59
C ALA A 122 -10.05 15.46 -10.48
N PRO A 123 -10.54 15.46 -9.21
CA PRO A 123 -9.95 16.26 -8.14
C PRO A 123 -8.54 15.82 -7.72
N GLU A 124 -8.15 14.57 -8.03
CA GLU A 124 -6.87 14.00 -7.63
C GLU A 124 -5.80 14.07 -8.73
N LEU A 125 -6.12 14.68 -9.88
CA LEU A 125 -5.23 14.67 -11.04
C LEU A 125 -4.38 15.93 -11.13
N PHE A 126 -3.04 15.75 -11.27
CA PHE A 126 -2.15 16.81 -11.75
C PHE A 126 -2.28 16.94 -13.25
N ARG A 127 -2.97 17.98 -13.73
CA ARG A 127 -3.18 18.26 -15.14
C ARG A 127 -2.19 19.29 -15.66
N LEU A 128 -1.74 19.12 -16.91
CA LEU A 128 -0.82 20.01 -17.61
C LEU A 128 -1.12 20.05 -19.10
N LYS A 129 -0.53 21.00 -19.81
CA LYS A 129 -0.55 21.05 -21.26
C LYS A 129 0.87 21.13 -21.82
N ASP A 130 1.11 20.48 -22.93
CA ASP A 130 2.37 20.64 -23.64
C ASP A 130 2.41 21.95 -24.47
N ARG A 131 3.52 22.18 -25.19
CA ARG A 131 3.65 23.37 -26.05
C ARG A 131 2.69 23.41 -27.25
N LYS A 132 2.01 22.30 -27.53
CA LYS A 132 0.99 22.17 -28.58
C LYS A 132 -0.43 22.19 -28.02
N GLU A 133 -0.57 22.59 -26.73
CA GLU A 133 -1.84 22.63 -26.01
C GLU A 133 -2.52 21.25 -25.85
N VAL A 134 -1.76 20.15 -26.02
CA VAL A 134 -2.29 18.79 -25.78
C VAL A 134 -2.54 18.61 -24.28
N PRO A 135 -3.77 18.22 -23.88
CA PRO A 135 -4.08 17.94 -22.49
C PRO A 135 -3.38 16.67 -22.03
N LEU A 136 -2.53 16.82 -21.01
CA LEU A 136 -1.75 15.76 -20.40
C LEU A 136 -2.00 15.73 -18.89
N MET A 137 -1.56 14.68 -18.21
CA MET A 137 -1.54 14.59 -16.76
C MET A 137 -0.38 13.72 -16.27
N LEU A 138 -0.02 13.88 -15.00
CA LEU A 138 0.88 12.96 -14.30
C LEU A 138 0.08 11.73 -13.87
N SER A 139 0.59 10.55 -14.17
CA SER A 139 -0.13 9.28 -13.95
C SER A 139 -0.29 8.98 -12.46
N PRO A 140 -1.52 8.90 -11.92
CA PRO A 140 -1.78 8.43 -10.56
C PRO A 140 -1.74 6.90 -10.45
N THR A 141 -1.94 6.21 -11.56
CA THR A 141 -1.92 4.76 -11.80
C THR A 141 -1.80 4.50 -13.31
N HIS A 142 -1.71 3.26 -13.79
CA HIS A 142 -1.37 2.99 -15.21
C HIS A 142 -2.22 1.89 -15.87
N GLU A 143 -3.47 1.69 -15.46
CA GLU A 143 -4.36 0.69 -16.07
C GLU A 143 -4.55 0.94 -17.56
N GLU A 144 -4.72 2.20 -17.95
CA GLU A 144 -4.97 2.61 -19.32
C GLU A 144 -3.75 2.37 -20.22
N GLU A 145 -2.57 2.79 -19.75
CA GLU A 145 -1.31 2.68 -20.51
C GLU A 145 -0.91 1.23 -20.71
N ILE A 146 -0.97 0.42 -19.66
CA ILE A 146 -0.57 -0.99 -19.75
C ILE A 146 -1.55 -1.79 -20.59
N THR A 147 -2.85 -1.50 -20.49
CA THR A 147 -3.87 -2.15 -21.31
C THR A 147 -3.67 -1.84 -22.78
N THR A 148 -3.41 -0.57 -23.12
CA THR A 148 -3.12 -0.13 -24.49
C THR A 148 -1.83 -0.76 -25.02
N LEU A 149 -0.79 -0.85 -24.18
CA LEU A 149 0.47 -1.51 -24.54
C LEU A 149 0.22 -2.98 -24.90
N VAL A 150 -0.52 -3.70 -24.06
CA VAL A 150 -0.85 -5.12 -24.29
C VAL A 150 -1.75 -5.29 -25.51
N ALA A 151 -2.78 -4.46 -25.67
CA ALA A 151 -3.66 -4.49 -26.85
C ALA A 151 -2.88 -4.39 -28.18
N ASN A 152 -1.84 -3.54 -28.21
CA ASN A 152 -1.02 -3.31 -29.40
C ASN A 152 0.10 -4.36 -29.61
N THR A 153 0.42 -5.17 -28.61
CA THR A 153 1.56 -6.11 -28.67
C THR A 153 1.15 -7.56 -28.63
N LEU A 154 0.00 -7.89 -28.03
CA LEU A 154 -0.48 -9.27 -27.94
C LEU A 154 -0.83 -9.83 -29.32
N GLN A 155 -0.25 -10.98 -29.68
CA GLN A 155 -0.49 -11.60 -30.97
C GLN A 155 -1.43 -12.80 -30.89
N SER A 156 -1.45 -13.49 -29.76
CA SER A 156 -2.18 -14.74 -29.59
C SER A 156 -2.58 -14.99 -28.14
N TYR A 157 -3.66 -15.77 -27.92
CA TYR A 157 -4.01 -16.28 -26.61
C TYR A 157 -2.90 -17.12 -25.96
N LYS A 158 -1.93 -17.64 -26.73
CA LYS A 158 -0.79 -18.40 -26.23
C LYS A 158 0.22 -17.53 -25.47
N ASP A 159 0.17 -16.23 -25.66
CA ASP A 159 0.99 -15.26 -24.95
C ASP A 159 0.45 -15.00 -23.53
N LEU A 160 -0.76 -15.47 -23.22
CA LEU A 160 -1.40 -15.37 -21.90
C LEU A 160 -1.10 -16.63 -21.05
N PRO A 161 -1.00 -16.50 -19.70
CA PRO A 161 -1.16 -15.26 -18.95
C PRO A 161 0.05 -14.35 -19.02
N LEU A 162 -0.17 -13.02 -19.11
CA LEU A 162 0.87 -12.02 -18.93
C LEU A 162 0.80 -11.42 -17.53
N ARG A 163 1.97 -11.19 -16.93
CA ARG A 163 2.14 -10.55 -15.62
C ARG A 163 3.23 -9.51 -15.75
N LEU A 164 2.83 -8.24 -15.72
CA LEU A 164 3.72 -7.12 -15.99
C LEU A 164 3.68 -6.15 -14.80
N TYR A 165 4.83 -5.80 -14.23
CA TYR A 165 4.87 -4.89 -13.10
C TYR A 165 5.93 -3.82 -13.25
N GLN A 166 5.73 -2.74 -12.53
CA GLN A 166 6.71 -1.67 -12.39
C GLN A 166 6.81 -1.21 -10.94
N ILE A 167 7.91 -0.53 -10.62
CA ILE A 167 8.09 0.21 -9.37
C ILE A 167 8.48 1.62 -9.78
N THR A 168 7.51 2.53 -9.74
CA THR A 168 7.67 3.89 -10.30
C THR A 168 6.96 4.92 -9.42
N ARG A 169 7.28 6.20 -9.68
CA ARG A 169 6.57 7.31 -9.04
C ARG A 169 5.15 7.42 -9.57
N LYS A 170 4.23 7.74 -8.66
CA LYS A 170 2.85 8.09 -8.90
C LYS A 170 2.58 9.48 -8.33
N TYR A 171 1.56 10.13 -8.88
CA TYR A 171 1.24 11.51 -8.57
C TYR A 171 -0.26 11.65 -8.31
N ARG A 172 -0.61 12.16 -7.14
CA ARG A 172 -2.00 12.48 -6.78
C ARG A 172 -2.06 13.88 -6.18
N ASP A 173 -2.94 14.73 -6.67
CA ASP A 173 -3.10 16.09 -6.14
C ASP A 173 -3.88 16.08 -4.82
N GLU A 174 -3.26 15.45 -3.81
CA GLU A 174 -3.81 15.31 -2.49
C GLU A 174 -4.01 16.69 -1.85
N MET A 175 -5.26 17.01 -1.52
CA MET A 175 -5.62 18.30 -0.96
C MET A 175 -5.00 18.53 0.42
N ARG A 176 -4.91 17.48 1.24
CA ARG A 176 -4.41 17.54 2.63
C ARG A 176 -3.36 16.45 2.88
N PRO A 177 -2.14 16.62 2.34
CA PRO A 177 -1.05 15.71 2.64
C PRO A 177 -0.77 15.73 4.15
N ARG A 178 -0.61 14.56 4.75
CA ARG A 178 -0.38 14.44 6.21
C ARG A 178 0.40 13.17 6.53
N GLN A 179 0.88 13.07 7.76
CA GLN A 179 1.61 11.90 8.27
C GLN A 179 2.80 11.48 7.36
N GLY A 180 3.51 12.46 6.79
CA GLY A 180 4.73 12.22 6.01
C GLY A 180 4.49 11.34 4.78
N LEU A 181 5.15 10.18 4.73
CA LEU A 181 5.06 9.25 3.59
C LEU A 181 3.75 8.45 3.53
N LEU A 182 2.89 8.52 4.55
CA LEU A 182 1.64 7.76 4.57
C LEU A 182 0.61 8.35 3.62
N ARG A 183 0.54 9.69 3.52
CA ARG A 183 -0.35 10.40 2.59
C ARG A 183 0.38 11.55 1.90
N SER A 184 0.98 11.27 0.77
CA SER A 184 1.84 12.16 0.00
C SER A 184 1.31 12.40 -1.42
N ARG A 185 1.80 13.46 -2.08
CA ARG A 185 1.40 13.87 -3.44
C ARG A 185 2.26 13.19 -4.52
N GLU A 186 3.51 12.91 -4.20
CA GLU A 186 4.44 12.11 -5.01
C GLU A 186 4.91 10.93 -4.16
N PHE A 187 4.75 9.71 -4.65
CA PHE A 187 5.11 8.48 -3.93
C PHE A 187 5.55 7.38 -4.89
N ILE A 188 6.20 6.35 -4.34
CA ILE A 188 6.63 5.19 -5.10
C ILE A 188 5.65 4.05 -4.83
N MET A 189 5.15 3.46 -5.91
CA MET A 189 4.26 2.32 -5.89
C MET A 189 4.81 1.21 -6.79
N LYS A 190 4.71 -0.03 -6.32
CA LYS A 190 4.71 -1.20 -7.20
C LYS A 190 3.28 -1.42 -7.67
N ASP A 191 3.07 -1.44 -8.94
CA ASP A 191 1.84 -1.84 -9.59
C ASP A 191 2.09 -3.00 -10.55
N LEU A 192 1.38 -4.12 -10.32
CA LEU A 192 1.37 -5.31 -11.17
C LEU A 192 0.02 -5.38 -11.87
N TYR A 193 0.06 -5.67 -13.16
CA TYR A 193 -1.10 -5.90 -14.01
C TYR A 193 -1.03 -7.30 -14.58
N THR A 194 -2.14 -8.01 -14.52
CA THR A 194 -2.26 -9.37 -15.06
C THR A 194 -3.30 -9.41 -16.16
N PHE A 195 -3.05 -10.28 -17.13
CA PHE A 195 -3.88 -10.46 -18.32
C PHE A 195 -4.08 -11.95 -18.51
N ASP A 196 -5.31 -12.41 -18.45
CA ASP A 196 -5.70 -13.81 -18.48
C ASP A 196 -6.80 -14.06 -19.54
N GLN A 197 -6.88 -15.29 -20.03
CA GLN A 197 -7.80 -15.66 -21.11
C GLN A 197 -9.25 -15.89 -20.65
N SER A 198 -9.47 -16.11 -19.36
CA SER A 198 -10.80 -16.36 -18.78
C SER A 198 -10.92 -15.86 -17.35
N PRO A 199 -12.14 -15.64 -16.82
CA PRO A 199 -12.35 -15.27 -15.43
C PRO A 199 -11.71 -16.26 -14.44
N GLU A 200 -11.84 -17.59 -14.69
CA GLU A 200 -11.29 -18.62 -13.82
C GLU A 200 -9.75 -18.57 -13.78
N ALA A 201 -9.11 -18.32 -14.94
CA ALA A 201 -7.67 -18.15 -15.01
C ALA A 201 -7.23 -16.90 -14.26
N ALA A 202 -7.96 -15.79 -14.39
CA ALA A 202 -7.66 -14.54 -13.70
C ALA A 202 -7.80 -14.67 -12.18
N ILE A 203 -8.82 -15.37 -11.67
CA ILE A 203 -8.95 -15.65 -10.23
C ILE A 203 -7.80 -16.49 -9.72
N LYS A 204 -7.38 -17.51 -10.46
CA LYS A 204 -6.20 -18.32 -10.09
C LYS A 204 -4.93 -17.48 -10.04
N THR A 205 -4.75 -16.56 -11.00
CA THR A 205 -3.63 -15.61 -11.00
C THR A 205 -3.74 -14.67 -9.78
N TYR A 206 -4.93 -14.19 -9.46
CA TYR A 206 -5.20 -13.36 -8.29
C TYR A 206 -4.75 -14.04 -6.98
N GLU A 207 -5.11 -15.29 -6.75
CA GLU A 207 -4.71 -16.08 -5.58
C GLU A 207 -3.18 -16.26 -5.49
N GLN A 208 -2.50 -16.45 -6.63
CA GLN A 208 -1.04 -16.52 -6.68
C GLN A 208 -0.39 -15.21 -6.26
N VAL A 209 -0.95 -14.07 -6.68
CA VAL A 209 -0.46 -12.75 -6.28
C VAL A 209 -0.71 -12.50 -4.79
N GLN A 210 -1.87 -12.90 -4.25
CA GLN A 210 -2.13 -12.82 -2.81
C GLN A 210 -1.10 -13.60 -1.99
N THR A 211 -0.74 -14.80 -2.46
CA THR A 211 0.30 -15.63 -1.82
C THR A 211 1.66 -14.93 -1.83
N ALA A 212 2.04 -14.31 -2.96
CA ALA A 212 3.27 -13.54 -3.07
C ALA A 212 3.26 -12.30 -2.16
N TYR A 213 2.14 -11.59 -2.05
CA TYR A 213 2.00 -10.45 -1.13
C TYR A 213 2.18 -10.86 0.32
N LYS A 214 1.53 -11.95 0.73
CA LYS A 214 1.72 -12.49 2.08
C LYS A 214 3.20 -12.80 2.35
N ALA A 215 3.89 -13.44 1.41
CA ALA A 215 5.32 -13.76 1.54
C ALA A 215 6.20 -12.50 1.66
N ILE A 216 5.87 -11.39 0.94
CA ILE A 216 6.56 -10.11 1.06
C ILE A 216 6.47 -9.58 2.51
N PHE A 217 5.27 -9.53 3.07
CA PHE A 217 5.05 -8.99 4.42
C PHE A 217 5.58 -9.92 5.52
N ASP A 218 5.46 -11.23 5.35
CA ASP A 218 6.01 -12.24 6.27
C ASP A 218 7.55 -12.13 6.35
N GLU A 219 8.24 -11.93 5.21
CA GLU A 219 9.70 -11.75 5.17
C GLU A 219 10.14 -10.42 5.83
N MET A 220 9.30 -9.39 5.75
CA MET A 220 9.53 -8.14 6.48
C MET A 220 9.21 -8.24 7.99
N LYS A 221 8.66 -9.38 8.45
CA LYS A 221 8.16 -9.54 9.83
C LYS A 221 7.13 -8.48 10.24
N VAL A 222 6.29 -8.08 9.29
CA VAL A 222 5.20 -7.13 9.48
C VAL A 222 3.87 -7.89 9.49
N ARG A 223 3.14 -7.80 10.61
CA ARG A 223 1.84 -8.47 10.73
C ARG A 223 0.76 -7.69 9.98
N ILE A 224 0.21 -8.32 8.95
CA ILE A 224 -0.80 -7.72 8.07
C ILE A 224 -2.16 -8.37 8.28
N LEU A 225 -3.21 -7.55 8.29
CA LEU A 225 -4.60 -7.96 8.15
C LEU A 225 -4.96 -7.87 6.65
N VAL A 226 -5.43 -8.97 6.07
CA VAL A 226 -5.91 -8.98 4.68
C VAL A 226 -7.43 -8.87 4.73
N ALA A 227 -7.94 -7.71 4.37
CA ALA A 227 -9.34 -7.35 4.49
C ALA A 227 -10.07 -7.41 3.15
N GLU A 228 -11.27 -7.97 3.10
CA GLU A 228 -12.20 -7.75 2.00
C GLU A 228 -12.50 -6.26 1.89
N ALA A 229 -12.52 -5.73 0.67
CA ALA A 229 -12.65 -4.29 0.44
C ALA A 229 -13.54 -3.98 -0.77
N SER A 230 -13.96 -2.73 -0.86
CA SER A 230 -14.64 -2.19 -2.04
C SER A 230 -13.63 -1.98 -3.18
N SER A 231 -14.04 -2.25 -4.41
CA SER A 231 -13.22 -1.95 -5.59
C SER A 231 -13.28 -0.47 -6.00
N GLY A 232 -14.20 0.30 -5.46
CA GLY A 232 -14.35 1.74 -5.71
C GLY A 232 -14.29 2.13 -7.19
N ASP A 233 -13.61 3.23 -7.49
CA ASP A 233 -13.42 3.76 -8.86
C ASP A 233 -12.52 2.88 -9.76
N MET A 234 -11.77 1.94 -9.18
CA MET A 234 -11.00 0.97 -9.95
C MET A 234 -11.91 0.01 -10.71
N GLY A 235 -13.08 -0.28 -10.15
CA GLY A 235 -14.06 -1.22 -10.72
C GLY A 235 -13.67 -2.68 -10.48
N GLY A 236 -14.53 -3.58 -10.98
CA GLY A 236 -14.43 -4.98 -10.68
C GLY A 236 -15.33 -5.37 -9.50
N ASN A 237 -15.30 -6.64 -9.10
CA ASN A 237 -16.21 -7.18 -8.09
C ASN A 237 -15.52 -7.99 -6.99
N HIS A 238 -14.20 -7.95 -6.93
CA HIS A 238 -13.42 -8.69 -5.95
C HIS A 238 -12.13 -7.95 -5.65
N SER A 239 -11.96 -7.54 -4.39
CA SER A 239 -10.75 -6.84 -3.96
C SER A 239 -10.40 -7.12 -2.50
N HIS A 240 -9.10 -7.02 -2.18
CA HIS A 240 -8.57 -7.15 -0.82
C HIS A 240 -7.51 -6.08 -0.55
N GLU A 241 -7.59 -5.50 0.62
CA GLU A 241 -6.60 -4.56 1.15
C GLU A 241 -5.68 -5.25 2.16
N TYR A 242 -4.44 -4.79 2.20
CA TYR A 242 -3.39 -5.28 3.08
C TYR A 242 -3.07 -4.20 4.11
N HIS A 243 -3.55 -4.39 5.33
CA HIS A 243 -3.51 -3.41 6.39
C HIS A 243 -2.51 -3.75 7.48
N LEU A 244 -1.71 -2.77 7.88
CA LEU A 244 -0.95 -2.79 9.13
C LEU A 244 -1.82 -2.16 10.23
N ALA A 245 -2.12 -2.92 11.27
CA ALA A 245 -2.83 -2.39 12.45
C ALA A 245 -1.97 -1.33 13.13
N ASP A 246 -2.45 -0.09 13.18
CA ASP A 246 -1.76 1.06 13.74
C ASP A 246 -2.77 2.14 14.16
N PRO A 247 -2.68 2.70 15.39
CA PRO A 247 -3.61 3.73 15.86
C PRO A 247 -3.62 5.00 15.01
N THR A 248 -2.54 5.30 14.28
CA THR A 248 -2.43 6.45 13.38
C THR A 248 -3.10 6.21 12.03
N GLY A 249 -3.55 4.97 11.76
CA GLY A 249 -4.24 4.58 10.53
C GLY A 249 -5.52 5.38 10.31
N GLU A 250 -5.85 5.61 9.05
CA GLU A 250 -7.10 6.30 8.65
C GLU A 250 -8.24 5.31 8.43
N ASP A 251 -7.91 4.08 8.02
CA ASP A 251 -8.89 3.05 7.74
C ASP A 251 -9.33 2.32 9.02
N THR A 252 -10.50 1.73 8.94
CA THR A 252 -11.06 0.91 10.01
C THR A 252 -11.28 -0.50 9.48
N VAL A 253 -10.74 -1.49 10.17
CA VAL A 253 -10.81 -2.90 9.77
C VAL A 253 -11.48 -3.72 10.86
N ALA A 254 -12.53 -4.44 10.47
CA ALA A 254 -13.19 -5.43 11.32
C ALA A 254 -12.55 -6.80 11.10
N HIS A 255 -12.14 -7.48 12.17
CA HIS A 255 -11.62 -8.83 12.07
C HIS A 255 -12.18 -9.76 13.15
N CYS A 256 -12.37 -11.03 12.81
CA CYS A 256 -12.95 -12.02 13.72
C CYS A 256 -11.88 -12.63 14.63
N THR A 257 -12.21 -12.78 15.92
CA THR A 257 -11.31 -13.44 16.89
C THR A 257 -11.29 -14.97 16.77
N GLY A 258 -12.28 -15.57 16.08
CA GLY A 258 -12.46 -17.02 16.01
C GLY A 258 -12.20 -17.66 14.63
N CYS A 259 -12.18 -16.87 13.56
CA CYS A 259 -11.90 -17.36 12.20
C CYS A 259 -11.12 -16.31 11.40
N GLY A 260 -10.88 -16.56 10.12
CA GLY A 260 -10.13 -15.66 9.25
C GLY A 260 -10.94 -14.52 8.62
N TYR A 261 -12.19 -14.26 9.05
CA TYR A 261 -12.98 -13.15 8.51
C TYR A 261 -12.32 -11.82 8.85
N THR A 262 -12.04 -11.01 7.84
CA THR A 262 -11.50 -9.66 7.95
C THR A 262 -12.05 -8.82 6.81
N ALA A 263 -12.55 -7.63 7.10
CA ALA A 263 -13.12 -6.72 6.10
C ALA A 263 -12.88 -5.25 6.50
N ASN A 264 -12.69 -4.39 5.50
CA ASN A 264 -12.75 -2.95 5.67
C ASN A 264 -14.17 -2.54 6.10
N ASP A 265 -14.34 -1.51 6.90
CA ASP A 265 -15.64 -1.07 7.42
C ASP A 265 -16.64 -0.71 6.31
N GLU A 266 -16.15 -0.35 5.10
CA GLU A 266 -16.98 -0.12 3.92
C GLU A 266 -17.85 -1.33 3.53
N VAL A 267 -17.30 -2.54 3.66
CA VAL A 267 -17.93 -3.80 3.23
C VAL A 267 -18.11 -4.80 4.37
N ALA A 268 -17.67 -4.43 5.58
CA ALA A 268 -17.79 -5.29 6.74
C ALA A 268 -19.28 -5.53 7.08
N VAL A 269 -19.59 -6.78 7.34
CA VAL A 269 -20.90 -7.20 7.82
C VAL A 269 -20.76 -7.94 9.14
N SER A 270 -21.77 -7.83 10.01
CA SER A 270 -21.86 -8.61 11.23
C SER A 270 -22.98 -9.63 11.11
N ARG A 271 -22.90 -10.69 11.91
CA ARG A 271 -24.06 -11.54 12.09
C ARG A 271 -25.15 -10.69 12.69
N ALA A 272 -26.23 -10.46 11.93
CA ALA A 272 -27.37 -9.68 12.38
C ALA A 272 -27.70 -10.07 13.83
N LYS A 273 -27.69 -9.11 14.74
CA LYS A 273 -28.35 -9.27 16.03
C LYS A 273 -29.81 -9.47 15.66
N ARG A 274 -30.22 -10.72 15.41
CA ARG A 274 -31.64 -11.08 15.46
C ARG A 274 -32.06 -10.75 16.87
N SER A 275 -32.41 -9.50 17.10
CA SER A 275 -33.17 -9.10 18.27
C SER A 275 -34.45 -9.91 18.15
N ASN A 276 -34.54 -10.93 18.98
CA ASN A 276 -35.80 -11.61 19.21
C ASN A 276 -36.81 -10.53 19.56
N ALA A 277 -37.86 -10.43 18.73
CA ALA A 277 -38.99 -9.55 18.90
C ALA A 277 -38.61 -8.10 19.16
N PHE A 278 -38.58 -7.29 18.10
CA PHE A 278 -38.96 -5.89 18.29
C PHE A 278 -40.32 -5.91 18.99
N ASP A 279 -40.31 -5.57 20.27
CA ASP A 279 -41.51 -5.15 20.96
C ASP A 279 -42.18 -4.13 20.03
N THR A 280 -43.48 -4.28 19.78
CA THR A 280 -44.26 -3.43 18.86
C THR A 280 -44.37 -1.96 19.31
N SER A 281 -43.66 -1.60 20.38
CA SER A 281 -43.42 -0.20 20.78
C SER A 281 -42.41 0.42 19.84
N VAL A 282 -42.69 1.59 19.32
CA VAL A 282 -41.79 2.43 18.50
C VAL A 282 -40.39 2.42 19.14
N PRO A 283 -39.33 2.04 18.39
CA PRO A 283 -37.98 2.11 18.94
C PRO A 283 -37.69 3.55 19.35
N SER A 284 -37.50 3.81 20.64
CA SER A 284 -37.27 5.15 21.18
C SER A 284 -35.93 5.78 20.72
N ASN A 285 -35.11 5.04 19.93
CA ASN A 285 -33.80 5.46 19.45
C ASN A 285 -33.60 5.05 17.99
N TYR A 286 -33.91 5.95 17.08
CA TYR A 286 -33.56 5.87 15.67
C TYR A 286 -32.81 7.13 15.22
N GLY A 287 -31.94 6.97 14.22
CA GLY A 287 -31.22 8.07 13.59
C GLY A 287 -31.78 8.36 12.19
N LEU A 288 -31.70 9.61 11.82
CA LEU A 288 -31.96 10.09 10.46
C LEU A 288 -30.74 10.83 9.96
N TRP A 289 -30.16 10.30 8.89
CA TRP A 289 -29.14 10.99 8.13
C TRP A 289 -29.70 11.47 6.80
N ARG A 290 -29.28 12.66 6.35
CA ARG A 290 -29.72 13.24 5.08
C ARG A 290 -28.55 13.47 4.14
N GLY A 291 -28.77 13.20 2.85
CA GLY A 291 -27.85 13.44 1.75
C GLY A 291 -28.56 13.95 0.50
N ILE A 292 -27.78 14.39 -0.49
CA ILE A 292 -28.31 14.89 -1.76
C ILE A 292 -27.47 14.37 -2.91
N THR A 293 -28.08 14.14 -4.07
CA THR A 293 -27.38 13.79 -5.29
C THR A 293 -26.60 14.96 -5.89
N LYS A 294 -25.59 14.67 -6.72
CA LYS A 294 -24.74 15.69 -7.37
C LYS A 294 -25.53 16.69 -8.22
N ASP A 295 -26.64 16.27 -8.83
CA ASP A 295 -27.55 17.11 -9.61
C ASP A 295 -28.51 17.96 -8.76
N ARG A 296 -28.45 17.82 -7.42
CA ARG A 296 -29.29 18.52 -6.45
C ARG A 296 -30.79 18.20 -6.52
N LYS A 297 -31.20 17.19 -7.29
CA LYS A 297 -32.60 16.86 -7.50
C LYS A 297 -33.15 15.83 -6.50
N THR A 298 -32.33 14.95 -5.99
CA THR A 298 -32.78 13.87 -5.09
C THR A 298 -32.28 14.09 -3.67
N LEU A 299 -33.20 14.29 -2.74
CA LEU A 299 -32.93 14.25 -1.30
C LEU A 299 -33.04 12.81 -0.78
N ILE A 300 -32.10 12.39 0.01
CA ILE A 300 -32.02 11.05 0.56
C ILE A 300 -32.12 11.12 2.08
N ASN A 301 -33.08 10.39 2.64
CA ASN A 301 -33.19 10.14 4.07
C ASN A 301 -32.77 8.69 4.35
N ALA A 302 -31.74 8.47 5.14
CA ALA A 302 -31.34 7.15 5.63
C ALA A 302 -31.76 7.00 7.10
N TRP A 303 -32.66 6.04 7.35
CA TRP A 303 -33.26 5.76 8.66
C TRP A 303 -32.61 4.52 9.24
N TYR A 304 -32.00 4.61 10.41
CA TYR A 304 -31.25 3.52 11.02
C TYR A 304 -31.46 3.45 12.54
N PRO A 305 -31.32 2.26 13.15
CA PRO A 305 -31.42 2.11 14.60
C PRO A 305 -30.22 2.77 15.30
N GLN A 306 -30.47 3.59 16.35
CA GLN A 306 -29.40 4.17 17.17
C GLN A 306 -29.19 3.49 18.53
N HIS A 307 -29.83 2.33 18.78
CA HIS A 307 -29.62 1.61 20.02
C HIS A 307 -28.15 1.13 20.14
N ASN A 308 -27.62 1.13 21.36
CA ASN A 308 -26.24 0.73 21.65
C ASN A 308 -25.15 1.51 20.89
N GLY A 309 -25.40 2.77 20.50
CA GLY A 309 -24.42 3.58 19.79
C GLY A 309 -24.27 3.25 18.30
N GLY A 310 -25.29 2.62 17.70
CA GLY A 310 -25.30 2.29 16.28
C GLY A 310 -25.00 3.50 15.39
N ARG A 311 -24.07 3.34 14.47
CA ARG A 311 -23.66 4.37 13.50
C ARG A 311 -24.09 3.93 12.11
N LEU A 312 -24.47 4.90 11.27
CA LEU A 312 -24.78 4.66 9.87
C LEU A 312 -23.53 4.17 9.12
N ASN A 313 -23.67 3.10 8.36
CA ASN A 313 -22.69 2.73 7.35
C ASN A 313 -22.94 3.58 6.09
N PHE A 314 -22.17 4.63 5.96
CA PHE A 314 -22.28 5.58 4.86
C PHE A 314 -22.01 4.92 3.49
N HIS A 315 -21.13 3.93 3.44
CA HIS A 315 -20.77 3.23 2.21
C HIS A 315 -21.93 2.40 1.66
N VAL A 316 -22.76 1.81 2.53
CA VAL A 316 -23.99 1.12 2.11
C VAL A 316 -24.95 2.11 1.45
N VAL A 317 -25.17 3.29 2.06
CA VAL A 317 -26.00 4.34 1.45
C VAL A 317 -25.46 4.78 0.09
N LYS A 318 -24.14 4.99 -0.01
CA LYS A 318 -23.46 5.35 -1.27
C LYS A 318 -23.60 4.28 -2.34
N SER A 319 -23.53 3.00 -1.98
CA SER A 319 -23.71 1.88 -2.92
C SER A 319 -25.13 1.80 -3.48
N LEU A 320 -26.11 2.16 -2.66
CA LEU A 320 -27.54 2.21 -3.07
C LEU A 320 -27.84 3.45 -3.94
N VAL A 321 -27.12 4.53 -3.74
CA VAL A 321 -27.27 5.80 -4.47
C VAL A 321 -25.90 6.26 -4.99
N PRO A 322 -25.43 5.75 -6.12
CA PRO A 322 -24.11 6.08 -6.68
C PRO A 322 -23.90 7.58 -6.93
N GLU A 323 -24.97 8.31 -7.27
CA GLU A 323 -24.96 9.76 -7.53
C GLU A 323 -24.92 10.63 -6.26
N LEU A 324 -24.87 10.05 -5.07
CA LEU A 324 -24.79 10.77 -3.80
C LEU A 324 -23.57 11.71 -3.77
N ASP A 325 -23.78 12.98 -3.41
CA ASP A 325 -22.71 13.94 -3.20
C ASP A 325 -22.20 13.88 -1.76
N THR A 326 -21.04 13.27 -1.60
CA THR A 326 -20.42 13.04 -0.29
C THR A 326 -19.76 14.29 0.31
N SER A 327 -19.65 15.38 -0.45
CA SER A 327 -19.06 16.64 0.00
C SER A 327 -20.04 17.53 0.75
N VAL A 328 -21.33 17.24 0.68
CA VAL A 328 -22.41 18.04 1.27
C VAL A 328 -22.74 17.52 2.67
N HIS A 329 -22.55 18.36 3.68
CA HIS A 329 -22.89 18.04 5.08
C HIS A 329 -24.33 18.43 5.45
N ASP A 330 -24.84 19.53 4.87
CA ASP A 330 -26.22 19.99 5.05
C ASP A 330 -26.92 20.09 3.70
N PRO A 331 -27.72 19.08 3.33
CA PRO A 331 -28.34 19.01 2.01
C PRO A 331 -29.63 19.84 1.88
N LEU A 332 -30.31 20.17 2.98
CA LEU A 332 -31.62 20.80 2.94
C LEU A 332 -31.61 22.16 2.24
N PRO A 333 -30.71 23.11 2.56
CA PRO A 333 -30.70 24.42 1.90
C PRO A 333 -30.41 24.33 0.39
N LEU A 334 -29.68 23.29 -0.03
CA LEU A 334 -29.39 23.08 -1.44
C LEU A 334 -30.57 22.48 -2.22
N TRP A 335 -31.34 21.64 -1.55
CA TRP A 335 -32.53 21.01 -2.13
C TRP A 335 -33.74 21.94 -2.13
N GLU A 336 -33.85 22.84 -1.15
CA GLU A 336 -34.91 23.86 -1.03
C GLU A 336 -35.04 24.72 -2.30
N VAL A 337 -33.92 25.04 -2.93
CA VAL A 337 -33.90 25.86 -4.17
C VAL A 337 -34.69 25.22 -5.33
N ALA A 338 -34.92 23.92 -5.31
CA ALA A 338 -35.60 23.18 -6.37
C ALA A 338 -36.83 22.40 -5.88
N VAL A 339 -37.26 22.59 -4.61
CA VAL A 339 -38.27 21.76 -3.94
C VAL A 339 -39.64 21.78 -4.66
N ASP A 340 -40.03 22.87 -5.27
CA ASP A 340 -41.26 23.07 -6.02
C ASP A 340 -41.22 22.49 -7.46
N SER A 341 -40.10 21.92 -7.87
CA SER A 341 -39.98 21.29 -9.17
C SER A 341 -40.54 19.86 -9.15
N PRO A 342 -41.34 19.44 -10.14
CA PRO A 342 -41.81 18.04 -10.27
C PRO A 342 -40.68 17.03 -10.57
N GLU A 343 -39.47 17.50 -10.88
CA GLU A 343 -38.30 16.66 -11.10
C GLU A 343 -37.54 16.33 -9.81
N THR A 344 -37.88 16.99 -8.68
CA THR A 344 -37.27 16.67 -7.39
C THR A 344 -37.84 15.36 -6.84
N VAL A 345 -36.97 14.61 -6.17
CA VAL A 345 -37.29 13.28 -5.67
C VAL A 345 -36.89 13.19 -4.19
N LEU A 346 -37.74 12.55 -3.39
CA LEU A 346 -37.43 12.17 -2.01
C LEU A 346 -37.28 10.65 -1.91
N VAL A 347 -36.11 10.18 -1.49
CA VAL A 347 -35.83 8.75 -1.29
C VAL A 347 -35.62 8.46 0.19
N ASN A 348 -36.42 7.57 0.75
CA ASN A 348 -36.26 7.05 2.11
C ASN A 348 -35.64 5.66 2.04
N ILE A 349 -34.41 5.53 2.55
CA ILE A 349 -33.70 4.26 2.71
C ILE A 349 -33.83 3.86 4.17
N ILE A 350 -34.40 2.70 4.42
CA ILE A 350 -34.82 2.28 5.76
C ILE A 350 -34.09 0.99 6.12
N ASP A 351 -33.39 1.00 7.25
CA ASP A 351 -32.84 -0.23 7.81
C ASP A 351 -33.96 -1.26 8.01
N SER A 352 -33.69 -2.51 7.66
CA SER A 352 -34.67 -3.61 7.75
C SER A 352 -35.21 -3.81 9.18
N GLY A 353 -34.41 -3.48 10.18
CA GLY A 353 -34.82 -3.51 11.59
C GLY A 353 -35.88 -2.44 11.94
N LEU A 354 -36.00 -1.37 11.16
CA LEU A 354 -37.02 -0.33 11.34
C LEU A 354 -38.22 -0.49 10.41
N ALA A 355 -38.17 -1.39 9.43
CA ALA A 355 -39.17 -1.48 8.36
C ALA A 355 -40.62 -1.66 8.88
N SER A 356 -40.82 -2.50 9.89
CA SER A 356 -42.16 -2.74 10.47
C SER A 356 -42.70 -1.55 11.29
N SER A 357 -41.82 -0.75 11.84
CA SER A 357 -42.15 0.41 12.71
C SER A 357 -42.12 1.75 11.96
N PHE A 358 -41.71 1.75 10.70
CA PHE A 358 -41.46 2.98 9.93
C PHE A 358 -42.70 3.87 9.81
N GLY A 359 -43.88 3.30 9.65
CA GLY A 359 -45.15 4.06 9.62
C GLY A 359 -45.40 4.85 10.90
N ASN A 360 -45.03 4.30 12.07
CA ASN A 360 -45.16 4.98 13.35
C ASN A 360 -44.07 6.05 13.54
N ILE A 361 -42.82 5.72 13.14
CA ILE A 361 -41.69 6.67 13.18
C ILE A 361 -42.00 7.91 12.32
N HIS A 362 -42.53 7.70 11.14
CA HIS A 362 -42.92 8.78 10.22
C HIS A 362 -44.02 9.68 10.79
N SER A 363 -44.90 9.18 11.67
CA SER A 363 -45.91 10.00 12.32
C SER A 363 -45.32 10.92 13.42
N GLU A 364 -44.22 10.51 14.03
CA GLU A 364 -43.52 11.27 15.08
C GLU A 364 -42.46 12.23 14.52
N LEU A 365 -41.70 11.77 13.50
CA LEU A 365 -40.67 12.56 12.83
C LEU A 365 -40.99 12.68 11.34
N PRO A 366 -41.38 13.85 10.84
CA PRO A 366 -41.76 14.01 9.45
C PRO A 366 -40.56 13.78 8.50
N LEU A 367 -40.84 13.24 7.32
CA LEU A 367 -39.86 12.97 6.27
C LEU A 367 -39.10 14.22 5.81
N LEU A 368 -39.80 15.35 5.85
CA LEU A 368 -39.29 16.69 5.55
C LEU A 368 -39.58 17.66 6.70
N PRO A 369 -38.75 18.69 6.90
CA PRO A 369 -39.07 19.85 7.71
C PRO A 369 -40.44 20.48 7.31
N GLU A 370 -41.13 21.07 8.25
CA GLU A 370 -42.47 21.65 8.03
C GLU A 370 -42.47 22.70 6.92
N GLU A 371 -41.40 23.50 6.87
CA GLU A 371 -41.20 24.58 5.91
C GLU A 371 -41.10 24.07 4.44
N LEU A 372 -40.64 22.85 4.22
CA LEU A 372 -40.43 22.29 2.88
C LEU A 372 -41.53 21.29 2.46
N ARG A 373 -42.44 20.97 3.38
CA ARG A 373 -43.45 19.93 3.16
C ARG A 373 -44.55 20.35 2.19
N ASP A 374 -44.97 21.59 2.30
CA ASP A 374 -46.07 22.14 1.49
C ASP A 374 -45.62 22.48 0.07
N ASP A 375 -44.33 22.77 -0.11
CA ASP A 375 -43.73 23.15 -1.38
C ASP A 375 -43.29 21.91 -2.20
N PHE A 376 -43.13 20.76 -1.56
CA PHE A 376 -42.66 19.55 -2.24
C PHE A 376 -43.78 18.82 -2.98
N ILE A 377 -43.69 18.80 -4.32
CA ILE A 377 -44.66 18.16 -5.22
C ILE A 377 -44.14 16.94 -5.95
N GLY A 378 -42.87 16.61 -5.76
CA GLY A 378 -42.18 15.49 -6.46
C GLY A 378 -42.56 14.10 -5.94
N PRO A 379 -42.07 13.02 -6.59
CA PRO A 379 -42.31 11.66 -6.16
C PRO A 379 -41.52 11.31 -4.89
N GLN A 380 -42.13 10.43 -4.07
CA GLN A 380 -41.51 9.88 -2.86
C GLN A 380 -41.34 8.37 -3.03
N PHE A 381 -40.17 7.86 -2.67
CA PHE A 381 -39.87 6.45 -2.65
C PHE A 381 -39.40 6.02 -1.27
N ALA A 382 -39.72 4.79 -0.89
CA ALA A 382 -39.22 4.18 0.34
C ALA A 382 -38.78 2.75 0.04
N THR A 383 -37.61 2.37 0.53
CA THR A 383 -37.08 1.00 0.39
C THR A 383 -36.40 0.55 1.68
N SER A 384 -36.65 -0.70 2.07
CA SER A 384 -35.98 -1.39 3.17
C SER A 384 -35.29 -2.67 2.71
N THR A 385 -35.25 -2.91 1.37
CA THR A 385 -34.66 -4.10 0.78
C THR A 385 -33.75 -3.73 -0.38
N THR A 386 -32.78 -4.59 -0.65
CA THR A 386 -31.94 -4.53 -1.85
C THR A 386 -32.76 -4.90 -3.10
N ALA A 387 -32.17 -4.70 -4.28
CA ALA A 387 -32.75 -5.15 -5.55
C ALA A 387 -32.96 -6.69 -5.60
N SER A 388 -32.21 -7.47 -4.83
CA SER A 388 -32.36 -8.92 -4.68
C SER A 388 -33.46 -9.33 -3.67
N GLY A 389 -34.08 -8.36 -2.98
CA GLY A 389 -35.14 -8.59 -1.99
C GLY A 389 -34.62 -8.88 -0.56
N GLU A 390 -33.32 -8.77 -0.33
CA GLU A 390 -32.73 -8.90 1.01
C GLU A 390 -32.95 -7.62 1.82
N GLY A 391 -33.16 -7.76 3.15
CA GLY A 391 -33.31 -6.61 4.05
C GLY A 391 -32.04 -5.76 4.10
N LEU A 392 -32.19 -4.44 4.05
CA LEU A 392 -31.07 -3.52 4.18
C LEU A 392 -30.54 -3.51 5.61
N ASP A 393 -29.23 -3.65 5.76
CA ASP A 393 -28.48 -3.38 6.99
C ASP A 393 -27.68 -2.09 6.79
N LEU A 394 -28.13 -1.02 7.44
CA LEU A 394 -27.53 0.31 7.34
C LEU A 394 -26.54 0.59 8.48
N LEU A 395 -26.28 -0.36 9.37
CA LEU A 395 -25.40 -0.14 10.51
C LEU A 395 -23.95 -0.49 10.17
N ALA A 396 -23.05 0.38 10.57
CA ALA A 396 -21.63 0.04 10.62
C ALA A 396 -21.39 -1.03 11.69
N VAL A 397 -20.51 -1.98 11.41
CA VAL A 397 -20.09 -2.98 12.39
C VAL A 397 -19.45 -2.33 13.62
N ALA A 398 -19.65 -2.94 14.79
CA ALA A 398 -19.15 -2.45 16.05
C ALA A 398 -18.30 -3.51 16.77
N GLU A 399 -17.44 -3.03 17.67
CA GLU A 399 -16.65 -3.88 18.57
C GLU A 399 -17.56 -4.85 19.33
N GLY A 400 -17.24 -6.14 19.30
CA GLY A 400 -18.02 -7.19 19.97
C GLY A 400 -19.22 -7.73 19.20
N ASP A 401 -19.50 -7.23 17.99
CA ASP A 401 -20.54 -7.81 17.12
C ASP A 401 -20.21 -9.26 16.74
N GLY A 402 -21.24 -10.07 16.50
CA GLY A 402 -21.06 -11.47 16.10
C GLY A 402 -20.47 -11.60 14.70
N CYS A 403 -19.51 -12.52 14.53
CA CYS A 403 -18.92 -12.79 13.23
C CYS A 403 -19.98 -13.34 12.23
N PRO A 404 -20.02 -12.89 10.97
CA PRO A 404 -20.95 -13.40 9.96
C PRO A 404 -20.63 -14.84 9.54
N ARG A 405 -19.35 -15.28 9.67
CA ARG A 405 -18.89 -16.59 9.19
C ARG A 405 -18.83 -17.68 10.25
N CYS A 406 -18.67 -17.35 11.53
CA CYS A 406 -18.58 -18.37 12.58
C CYS A 406 -19.39 -17.99 13.83
N ALA A 407 -20.02 -18.99 14.47
CA ALA A 407 -20.91 -18.77 15.60
C ALA A 407 -20.21 -18.26 16.88
N PRO A 408 -19.02 -18.75 17.29
CA PRO A 408 -18.38 -18.32 18.53
C PRO A 408 -17.59 -17.03 18.40
N GLY A 409 -17.24 -16.60 17.16
CA GLY A 409 -16.38 -15.44 16.93
C GLY A 409 -17.11 -14.13 17.12
N VAL A 410 -16.38 -13.16 17.65
CA VAL A 410 -16.78 -11.75 17.74
C VAL A 410 -15.84 -10.89 16.91
N LEU A 411 -16.34 -9.76 16.44
CA LEU A 411 -15.57 -8.81 15.65
C LEU A 411 -14.77 -7.87 16.58
N LYS A 412 -13.52 -7.66 16.24
CA LYS A 412 -12.68 -6.59 16.76
C LYS A 412 -12.51 -5.53 15.68
N ILE A 413 -12.41 -4.29 16.12
CA ILE A 413 -12.29 -3.13 15.25
C ILE A 413 -10.93 -2.47 15.50
N ASP A 414 -10.06 -2.49 14.51
CA ASP A 414 -8.74 -1.87 14.57
C ASP A 414 -8.65 -0.69 13.58
N ARG A 415 -7.92 0.35 14.00
CA ARG A 415 -7.41 1.37 13.07
C ARG A 415 -6.23 0.79 12.32
N ALA A 416 -6.11 1.10 11.03
CA ALA A 416 -5.11 0.48 10.20
C ALA A 416 -4.60 1.39 9.07
N LEU A 417 -3.39 1.07 8.59
CA LEU A 417 -2.74 1.69 7.44
C LEU A 417 -2.78 0.73 6.26
N GLU A 418 -3.43 1.09 5.18
CA GLU A 418 -3.43 0.33 3.93
C GLU A 418 -2.04 0.39 3.27
N LEU A 419 -1.36 -0.75 3.15
CA LEU A 419 -0.05 -0.87 2.51
C LEU A 419 -0.10 -1.38 1.08
N GLY A 420 -1.16 -2.05 0.71
CA GLY A 420 -1.37 -2.59 -0.62
C GLY A 420 -2.82 -2.96 -0.87
N HIS A 421 -3.17 -3.07 -2.14
CA HIS A 421 -4.51 -3.40 -2.59
C HIS A 421 -4.44 -4.32 -3.81
N THR A 422 -5.32 -5.29 -3.88
CA THR A 422 -5.45 -6.22 -5.00
C THR A 422 -6.86 -6.15 -5.58
N PHE A 423 -6.97 -6.06 -6.92
CA PHE A 423 -8.24 -5.94 -7.64
C PHE A 423 -8.36 -7.00 -8.72
N TYR A 424 -9.50 -7.66 -8.81
CA TYR A 424 -9.93 -8.35 -10.01
C TYR A 424 -10.79 -7.40 -10.85
N LEU A 425 -10.24 -6.89 -11.94
CA LEU A 425 -10.85 -5.88 -12.79
C LEU A 425 -11.79 -6.46 -13.87
N GLY A 426 -11.69 -7.76 -14.13
CA GLY A 426 -12.42 -8.39 -15.22
C GLY A 426 -12.09 -7.75 -16.58
N SER A 427 -13.09 -7.28 -17.30
CA SER A 427 -12.95 -6.63 -18.61
C SER A 427 -13.15 -5.10 -18.56
N ARG A 428 -13.09 -4.49 -17.38
CA ARG A 428 -13.37 -3.05 -17.16
C ARG A 428 -12.54 -2.14 -18.06
N TYR A 429 -11.25 -2.47 -18.25
CA TYR A 429 -10.35 -1.69 -19.10
C TYR A 429 -10.11 -2.33 -20.47
N SER A 430 -10.03 -3.65 -20.53
CA SER A 430 -9.76 -4.36 -21.80
C SER A 430 -10.85 -4.17 -22.83
N LYS A 431 -12.11 -4.02 -22.43
CA LYS A 431 -13.24 -3.80 -23.35
C LYS A 431 -13.18 -2.40 -24.01
N PRO A 432 -13.15 -1.26 -23.27
CA PRO A 432 -13.12 0.07 -23.89
C PRO A 432 -11.79 0.39 -24.60
N LEU A 433 -10.69 -0.26 -24.19
CA LEU A 433 -9.36 -0.08 -24.80
C LEU A 433 -9.03 -1.16 -25.85
N GLU A 434 -10.02 -1.97 -26.24
CA GLU A 434 -9.93 -2.97 -27.30
C GLU A 434 -8.80 -4.00 -27.12
N ALA A 435 -8.43 -4.31 -25.88
CA ALA A 435 -7.52 -5.40 -25.57
C ALA A 435 -8.24 -6.75 -25.67
N LEU A 436 -8.29 -7.28 -26.90
CA LEU A 436 -9.08 -8.44 -27.28
C LEU A 436 -8.18 -9.62 -27.64
N VAL A 437 -8.68 -10.84 -27.42
CA VAL A 437 -8.00 -12.07 -27.81
C VAL A 437 -8.98 -13.06 -28.44
N THR A 438 -8.52 -13.76 -29.49
CA THR A 438 -9.29 -14.84 -30.13
C THR A 438 -8.93 -16.17 -29.48
N LEU A 439 -9.92 -16.84 -28.92
CA LEU A 439 -9.75 -18.14 -28.26
C LEU A 439 -10.09 -19.29 -29.24
N PRO A 440 -9.44 -20.48 -29.11
CA PRO A 440 -9.69 -21.63 -29.97
C PRO A 440 -11.15 -22.11 -29.93
N VAL A 441 -11.82 -21.96 -28.79
CA VAL A 441 -13.22 -22.35 -28.59
C VAL A 441 -14.22 -21.35 -29.19
N ARG A 442 -13.75 -20.14 -29.62
CA ARG A 442 -14.54 -19.08 -30.26
C ARG A 442 -13.72 -18.38 -31.35
N PRO A 443 -13.36 -19.09 -32.43
CA PRO A 443 -12.37 -18.58 -33.40
C PRO A 443 -12.84 -17.36 -34.22
N SER A 444 -14.13 -17.09 -34.25
CA SER A 444 -14.72 -15.97 -35.00
C SER A 444 -15.14 -14.77 -34.14
N GLN A 445 -14.95 -14.84 -32.83
CA GLN A 445 -15.35 -13.77 -31.89
C GLN A 445 -14.21 -13.45 -30.91
N PRO A 446 -13.47 -12.35 -31.13
CA PRO A 446 -12.54 -11.85 -30.13
C PRO A 446 -13.27 -11.52 -28.82
N VAL A 447 -12.67 -11.86 -27.69
CA VAL A 447 -13.19 -11.59 -26.35
C VAL A 447 -12.25 -10.67 -25.58
N PRO A 448 -12.78 -9.77 -24.73
CA PRO A 448 -11.94 -8.95 -23.87
C PRO A 448 -11.11 -9.80 -22.91
N ILE A 449 -9.83 -9.46 -22.78
CA ILE A 449 -8.91 -10.11 -21.85
C ILE A 449 -9.35 -9.81 -20.41
N GLN A 450 -9.21 -10.79 -19.53
CA GLN A 450 -9.49 -10.60 -18.11
C GLN A 450 -8.26 -10.00 -17.42
N MET A 451 -8.47 -8.97 -16.61
CA MET A 451 -7.40 -8.19 -15.98
C MET A 451 -7.47 -8.23 -14.47
N GLY A 452 -6.31 -8.14 -13.85
CA GLY A 452 -6.15 -7.81 -12.44
C GLY A 452 -5.15 -6.66 -12.26
N CYS A 453 -5.33 -5.88 -11.21
CA CYS A 453 -4.42 -4.83 -10.79
C CYS A 453 -4.04 -5.02 -9.32
N PHE A 454 -2.74 -4.87 -9.00
CA PHE A 454 -2.22 -5.21 -7.69
C PHE A 454 -1.17 -4.17 -7.27
N GLY A 455 -1.55 -3.27 -6.36
CA GLY A 455 -0.74 -2.17 -5.86
C GLY A 455 -0.04 -2.46 -4.54
N ILE A 456 1.20 -2.00 -4.36
CA ILE A 456 1.89 -1.88 -3.08
C ILE A 456 2.51 -0.49 -2.98
N GLY A 457 2.16 0.25 -1.94
CA GLY A 457 2.75 1.55 -1.65
C GLY A 457 4.13 1.42 -1.03
N VAL A 458 5.20 1.44 -1.84
CA VAL A 458 6.60 1.30 -1.37
C VAL A 458 6.97 2.40 -0.38
N SER A 459 6.66 3.66 -0.71
CA SER A 459 6.87 4.79 0.20
C SER A 459 6.02 4.67 1.46
N ARG A 460 4.79 4.16 1.34
CA ARG A 460 3.87 3.96 2.46
C ARG A 460 4.36 2.85 3.40
N ILE A 461 4.85 1.72 2.88
CA ILE A 461 5.51 0.68 3.70
C ILE A 461 6.68 1.29 4.48
N PHE A 462 7.53 2.08 3.83
CA PHE A 462 8.66 2.73 4.48
C PHE A 462 8.20 3.58 5.68
N GLY A 463 7.21 4.47 5.47
CA GLY A 463 6.66 5.31 6.53
C GLY A 463 5.96 4.51 7.64
N ALA A 464 5.11 3.55 7.26
CA ALA A 464 4.32 2.75 8.19
C ALA A 464 5.18 1.86 9.08
N VAL A 465 6.22 1.21 8.52
CA VAL A 465 7.15 0.41 9.33
C VAL A 465 7.95 1.29 10.26
N ALA A 466 8.41 2.47 9.81
CA ALA A 466 9.10 3.42 10.67
C ALA A 466 8.22 3.89 11.83
N GLU A 467 6.93 4.15 11.59
CA GLU A 467 5.96 4.54 12.64
C GLU A 467 5.70 3.40 13.62
N ASN A 468 5.34 2.24 13.11
CA ASN A 468 4.89 1.10 13.92
C ASN A 468 6.00 0.44 14.75
N THR A 469 7.27 0.47 14.26
CA THR A 469 8.39 -0.20 14.93
C THR A 469 9.29 0.74 15.74
N ALA A 470 9.11 2.06 15.63
CA ALA A 470 9.88 3.02 16.43
C ALA A 470 9.59 2.87 17.94
N ASP A 471 10.62 3.16 18.74
CA ASP A 471 10.52 3.20 20.20
C ASP A 471 11.00 4.56 20.75
N SER A 472 11.06 4.70 22.07
CA SER A 472 11.53 5.93 22.74
C SER A 472 12.98 6.32 22.37
N ARG A 473 13.81 5.37 21.94
CA ARG A 473 15.22 5.60 21.58
C ARG A 473 15.43 6.02 20.12
N GLY A 474 14.50 5.63 19.22
CA GLY A 474 14.63 5.94 17.79
C GLY A 474 13.85 4.99 16.89
N LEU A 475 14.30 4.88 15.63
CA LEU A 475 13.80 3.88 14.68
C LEU A 475 14.25 2.48 15.11
N ASN A 476 13.54 1.44 14.64
CA ASN A 476 13.84 0.04 14.98
C ASN A 476 13.47 -0.89 13.81
N TRP A 477 14.31 -0.90 12.78
CA TRP A 477 14.02 -1.57 11.52
C TRP A 477 13.98 -3.08 11.63
N PRO A 478 13.02 -3.77 10.95
CA PRO A 478 13.15 -5.18 10.61
C PRO A 478 14.40 -5.40 9.76
N ARG A 479 15.08 -6.53 9.96
CA ARG A 479 16.30 -6.88 9.23
C ARG A 479 16.17 -6.74 7.71
N ALA A 480 15.08 -7.25 7.16
CA ALA A 480 14.87 -7.33 5.71
C ALA A 480 14.97 -5.97 4.99
N ILE A 481 14.60 -4.88 5.67
CA ILE A 481 14.55 -3.54 5.09
C ILE A 481 15.47 -2.53 5.79
N ALA A 482 16.16 -2.91 6.86
CA ALA A 482 17.08 -2.03 7.57
C ALA A 482 18.15 -1.43 6.64
N PRO A 483 18.57 -0.16 6.82
CA PRO A 483 19.58 0.45 5.95
C PRO A 483 20.90 -0.34 5.95
N PHE A 484 21.26 -0.91 7.10
CA PHE A 484 22.29 -1.93 7.29
C PHE A 484 21.82 -2.92 8.35
N GLU A 485 22.19 -4.19 8.22
CA GLU A 485 21.83 -5.23 9.19
C GLU A 485 22.62 -5.09 10.49
N VAL A 486 23.91 -4.70 10.35
CA VAL A 486 24.86 -4.61 11.46
C VAL A 486 25.62 -3.30 11.41
N ALA A 487 25.66 -2.57 12.54
CA ALA A 487 26.52 -1.42 12.72
C ALA A 487 27.68 -1.79 13.67
N VAL A 488 28.93 -1.61 13.21
CA VAL A 488 30.12 -1.82 14.03
C VAL A 488 30.61 -0.46 14.55
N ILE A 489 30.63 -0.30 15.86
CA ILE A 489 30.92 0.98 16.54
C ILE A 489 32.17 0.87 17.42
N PRO A 490 33.33 1.35 16.97
CA PRO A 490 34.52 1.45 17.79
C PRO A 490 34.38 2.54 18.86
N SER A 491 34.74 2.23 20.09
CA SER A 491 34.78 3.19 21.22
C SER A 491 36.02 4.12 21.16
N SER A 492 37.00 3.76 20.35
CA SER A 492 38.24 4.53 20.10
C SER A 492 38.35 4.89 18.62
N THR A 493 39.43 5.58 18.27
CA THR A 493 39.76 5.88 16.87
C THR A 493 39.98 4.58 16.10
N VAL A 494 39.42 4.52 14.89
CA VAL A 494 39.62 3.39 13.97
C VAL A 494 41.09 3.28 13.58
N ASN A 495 41.64 2.06 13.75
CA ASN A 495 43.01 1.68 13.38
C ASN A 495 43.00 0.50 12.41
N ASP A 496 44.17 0.06 11.95
CA ASP A 496 44.30 -1.03 11.00
C ASP A 496 43.73 -2.36 11.54
N GLU A 497 43.82 -2.62 12.85
CA GLU A 497 43.24 -3.79 13.50
C GLU A 497 41.71 -3.77 13.42
N THR A 498 41.09 -2.61 13.70
CA THR A 498 39.62 -2.41 13.55
C THR A 498 39.19 -2.64 12.10
N LEU A 499 39.98 -2.12 11.14
CA LEU A 499 39.69 -2.28 9.71
C LEU A 499 39.83 -3.74 9.26
N ALA A 500 40.90 -4.42 9.70
CA ALA A 500 41.11 -5.84 9.40
C ALA A 500 40.00 -6.73 9.98
N PHE A 501 39.58 -6.44 11.21
CA PHE A 501 38.45 -7.13 11.82
C PHE A 501 37.14 -6.92 11.04
N PHE A 502 36.83 -5.68 10.67
CA PHE A 502 35.63 -5.38 9.87
C PHE A 502 35.67 -6.06 8.51
N ASP A 503 36.84 -6.13 7.86
CA ASP A 503 37.03 -6.85 6.60
C ASP A 503 36.81 -8.36 6.77
N SER A 504 37.33 -8.95 7.86
CA SER A 504 37.12 -10.37 8.14
C SER A 504 35.65 -10.68 8.40
N LEU A 505 34.95 -9.83 9.13
CA LEU A 505 33.52 -9.96 9.41
C LEU A 505 32.67 -9.92 8.13
N THR A 506 32.97 -8.99 7.24
CA THR A 506 32.21 -8.80 5.97
C THR A 506 32.68 -9.73 4.86
N GLY A 507 33.87 -10.33 4.96
CA GLY A 507 34.44 -11.25 3.97
C GLY A 507 34.00 -12.69 4.15
N SER A 508 33.84 -13.16 5.40
CA SER A 508 33.50 -14.55 5.74
C SER A 508 32.03 -14.90 5.56
N ARG A 509 31.13 -13.95 5.81
CA ARG A 509 29.68 -14.06 5.61
C ARG A 509 29.18 -12.76 4.95
N SER A 510 28.15 -12.87 4.11
CA SER A 510 27.59 -11.72 3.38
C SER A 510 26.66 -10.91 4.28
N PHE A 511 27.16 -10.30 5.37
CA PHE A 511 26.40 -9.35 6.16
C PHE A 511 26.39 -7.97 5.49
N ASP A 512 25.24 -7.30 5.50
CA ASP A 512 25.12 -5.90 5.12
C ASP A 512 25.49 -5.03 6.32
N ALA A 513 26.81 -4.86 6.54
CA ALA A 513 27.36 -4.17 7.70
C ALA A 513 27.94 -2.81 7.34
N VAL A 514 27.95 -1.90 8.33
CA VAL A 514 28.58 -0.57 8.25
C VAL A 514 29.50 -0.34 9.44
N LEU A 515 30.65 0.29 9.20
CA LEU A 515 31.59 0.73 10.25
C LEU A 515 31.36 2.21 10.55
N ASP A 516 31.17 2.57 11.81
CA ASP A 516 31.16 3.96 12.24
C ASP A 516 32.58 4.50 12.48
N ASP A 517 33.19 4.93 11.42
CA ASP A 517 34.53 5.54 11.40
C ASP A 517 34.52 7.07 11.58
N ARG A 518 33.34 7.66 11.86
CA ARG A 518 33.20 9.11 12.03
C ARG A 518 33.99 9.61 13.25
N LYS A 519 34.56 10.79 13.15
CA LYS A 519 35.29 11.47 14.26
C LYS A 519 34.28 12.11 15.24
N ARG A 520 33.56 11.27 16.00
CA ARG A 520 32.57 11.68 17.00
C ARG A 520 32.82 10.94 18.32
N PRO A 521 32.42 11.52 19.48
CA PRO A 521 32.47 10.82 20.76
C PRO A 521 31.66 9.52 20.73
N PHE A 522 32.13 8.50 21.46
CA PHE A 522 31.47 7.18 21.50
C PHE A 522 29.98 7.28 21.90
N GLY A 523 29.67 8.02 22.96
CA GLY A 523 28.28 8.20 23.40
C GLY A 523 27.39 8.85 22.34
N TRP A 524 27.95 9.74 21.49
CA TRP A 524 27.23 10.31 20.36
C TRP A 524 26.94 9.23 19.28
N LYS A 525 27.94 8.40 18.97
CA LYS A 525 27.77 7.30 18.00
C LYS A 525 26.69 6.30 18.42
N MET A 526 26.64 5.97 19.71
CA MET A 526 25.62 5.07 20.27
C MET A 526 24.22 5.66 20.13
N LYS A 527 24.02 6.92 20.51
CA LYS A 527 22.74 7.61 20.36
C LYS A 527 22.31 7.73 18.90
N ASP A 528 23.24 8.00 18.00
CA ASP A 528 22.98 8.07 16.56
C ASP A 528 22.62 6.69 15.98
N ALA A 529 23.25 5.62 16.44
CA ALA A 529 22.90 4.25 16.07
C ALA A 529 21.51 3.85 16.56
N ASP A 530 21.15 4.22 17.78
CA ASP A 530 19.79 4.02 18.33
C ASP A 530 18.75 4.80 17.53
N MET A 531 19.05 6.06 17.20
CA MET A 531 18.20 6.91 16.37
C MET A 531 17.99 6.33 14.98
N THR A 532 19.07 5.84 14.35
CA THR A 532 19.03 5.21 13.01
C THR A 532 18.32 3.88 13.02
N GLY A 533 18.40 3.11 14.12
CA GLY A 533 17.63 1.88 14.31
C GLY A 533 18.22 0.63 13.64
N TYR A 534 19.52 0.46 13.70
CA TYR A 534 20.15 -0.77 13.19
C TYR A 534 19.67 -2.01 13.96
N PRO A 535 19.35 -3.14 13.28
CA PRO A 535 18.91 -4.37 13.93
C PRO A 535 19.91 -4.91 14.95
N VAL A 536 21.21 -4.89 14.60
CA VAL A 536 22.29 -5.33 15.48
C VAL A 536 23.39 -4.28 15.54
N VAL A 537 23.86 -3.98 16.76
CA VAL A 537 25.00 -3.11 17.02
C VAL A 537 26.13 -3.91 17.66
N VAL A 538 27.31 -3.87 17.05
CA VAL A 538 28.54 -4.51 17.56
C VAL A 538 29.48 -3.42 18.06
N ILE A 539 29.79 -3.45 19.34
CA ILE A 539 30.63 -2.44 20.00
C ILE A 539 32.04 -2.99 20.20
N LEU A 540 33.03 -2.27 19.69
CA LEU A 540 34.45 -2.55 19.91
C LEU A 540 34.95 -1.66 21.07
N GLY A 541 34.72 -2.13 22.30
CA GLY A 541 35.00 -1.42 23.54
C GLY A 541 36.37 -1.72 24.15
N LYS A 542 36.48 -1.59 25.48
CA LYS A 542 37.67 -1.94 26.23
C LYS A 542 37.96 -3.45 26.16
N ALA A 543 36.94 -4.29 26.31
CA ALA A 543 37.06 -5.75 26.25
C ALA A 543 37.58 -6.23 24.87
N TRP A 544 37.22 -5.56 23.80
CA TRP A 544 37.80 -5.82 22.46
C TRP A 544 39.33 -5.65 22.45
N ARG A 545 39.83 -4.54 22.95
CA ARG A 545 41.27 -4.23 22.93
C ARG A 545 42.10 -5.13 23.85
N GLU A 546 41.51 -5.58 24.97
CA GLU A 546 42.22 -6.37 25.98
C GLU A 546 42.07 -7.88 25.77
N ARG A 547 40.93 -8.34 25.26
CA ARG A 547 40.57 -9.77 25.24
C ARG A 547 39.95 -10.21 23.90
N SER A 548 39.90 -9.35 22.88
CA SER A 548 39.22 -9.62 21.60
C SER A 548 37.75 -10.03 21.77
N VAL A 549 37.04 -9.37 22.69
CA VAL A 549 35.62 -9.61 22.99
C VAL A 549 34.80 -8.40 22.58
N CYS A 550 33.75 -8.62 21.74
CA CYS A 550 32.81 -7.59 21.30
C CYS A 550 31.58 -7.59 22.21
N GLU A 551 30.96 -6.42 22.42
CA GLU A 551 29.60 -6.35 22.96
C GLU A 551 28.61 -6.32 21.80
N VAL A 552 27.62 -7.20 21.79
CA VAL A 552 26.56 -7.31 20.80
C VAL A 552 25.25 -6.86 21.43
N GLN A 553 24.58 -5.92 20.78
CA GLN A 553 23.27 -5.42 21.20
C GLN A 553 22.24 -5.61 20.08
N CYS A 554 21.04 -6.10 20.45
CA CYS A 554 19.87 -6.21 19.58
C CYS A 554 18.63 -5.74 20.34
N ARG A 555 18.10 -4.57 20.00
CA ARG A 555 16.93 -3.98 20.69
C ARG A 555 15.66 -4.80 20.53
N ARG A 556 15.42 -5.33 19.34
CA ARG A 556 14.21 -6.12 19.04
C ARG A 556 14.10 -7.41 19.86
N LEU A 557 15.25 -7.95 20.29
CA LEU A 557 15.33 -9.15 21.12
C LEU A 557 15.72 -8.85 22.56
N GLU A 558 15.80 -7.56 22.93
CA GLU A 558 16.25 -7.10 24.25
C GLU A 558 17.59 -7.72 24.68
N LEU A 559 18.45 -8.02 23.70
CA LEU A 559 19.70 -8.74 23.90
C LEU A 559 20.87 -7.77 24.09
N LYS A 560 21.67 -8.07 25.10
CA LYS A 560 22.99 -7.45 25.32
C LYS A 560 23.93 -8.53 25.86
N GLN A 561 24.98 -8.86 25.10
CA GLN A 561 25.92 -9.90 25.49
C GLN A 561 27.35 -9.61 25.00
N GLU A 562 28.34 -10.17 25.71
CA GLU A 562 29.75 -10.22 25.26
C GLU A 562 29.98 -11.48 24.42
N VAL A 563 30.66 -11.32 23.27
CA VAL A 563 30.94 -12.40 22.30
C VAL A 563 32.39 -12.33 21.89
N ALA A 564 33.09 -13.45 21.89
CA ALA A 564 34.45 -13.54 21.36
C ALA A 564 34.47 -13.17 19.86
N ALA A 565 35.47 -12.44 19.42
CA ALA A 565 35.57 -12.00 18.03
C ALA A 565 35.57 -13.18 17.02
N SER A 566 36.10 -14.33 17.42
CA SER A 566 36.11 -15.56 16.62
C SER A 566 34.72 -16.18 16.43
N GLU A 567 33.82 -16.01 17.40
CA GLU A 567 32.45 -16.57 17.41
C GLU A 567 31.43 -15.59 16.84
N LEU A 568 31.80 -14.31 16.73
CA LEU A 568 30.89 -13.25 16.32
C LEU A 568 30.17 -13.50 14.98
N PRO A 569 30.82 -14.02 13.91
CA PRO A 569 30.13 -14.28 12.65
C PRO A 569 29.02 -15.34 12.77
N GLU A 570 29.17 -16.31 13.67
CA GLU A 570 28.18 -17.35 13.91
C GLU A 570 27.00 -16.79 14.72
N VAL A 571 27.29 -16.10 15.83
CA VAL A 571 26.29 -15.43 16.66
C VAL A 571 25.46 -14.41 15.87
N LEU A 572 26.11 -13.59 15.02
CA LEU A 572 25.40 -12.66 14.13
C LEU A 572 24.49 -13.40 13.13
N GLY A 573 24.96 -14.53 12.58
CA GLY A 573 24.16 -15.36 11.68
C GLY A 573 22.87 -15.86 12.35
N GLU A 574 22.97 -16.37 13.56
CA GLU A 574 21.84 -16.85 14.35
C GLU A 574 20.87 -15.70 14.75
N LEU A 575 21.41 -14.59 15.25
CA LEU A 575 20.61 -13.43 15.61
C LEU A 575 19.82 -12.87 14.41
N LEU A 576 20.50 -12.73 13.28
CA LEU A 576 19.89 -12.19 12.06
C LEU A 576 18.82 -13.13 11.46
N GLN A 577 18.84 -14.42 11.74
CA GLN A 577 17.76 -15.33 11.33
C GLN A 577 16.49 -15.16 12.17
N GLN A 578 16.61 -14.71 13.41
CA GLN A 578 15.47 -14.47 14.30
C GLN A 578 14.77 -13.12 13.98
N LEU A 579 15.49 -12.17 13.39
CA LEU A 579 15.05 -10.82 13.04
C LEU A 579 14.45 -10.75 11.63
#